data_abeaaf196be02a81f7802cc9c3463aab
#
_entry.id   abeaaf196be02a81f7802cc9c3463aab
#
_cell.length_a   1.000
_cell.length_b   1.000
_cell.length_c   1.000
_cell.angle_alpha   90.00
_cell.angle_beta   90.00
_cell.angle_gamma   90.00
#
_symmetry.space_group_name_H-M   'P 1'
#
loop_
_entity.id
_entity.type
_entity.pdbx_description
1 polymer ?
#
loop_
_entity_poly.entity_id
_entity_poly.type
_entity_poly.pdbx_seq_one_letter_code
_entity_poly.pdbx_strand_id
1 'polypeptide(L)' 'MSDKKARYESPCEKYIYNPEEGDYEHNIPPGTPFEELPDDWCCPKCGAEKEYFEKLDD' A
#
# COMPACT_ATOMS: atom_id res chain seq x y z
N MET A 1 12.66 -8.85 -12.18
CA MET A 1 11.74 -8.86 -11.28
C MET A 1 11.62 -7.65 -10.51
N SER A 2 10.54 -7.02 -10.51
CA SER A 2 10.38 -5.76 -9.90
C SER A 2 9.49 -5.86 -8.69
N ASP A 3 9.96 -5.40 -7.57
CA ASP A 3 9.16 -5.35 -6.38
C ASP A 3 8.16 -4.21 -6.42
N LYS A 4 8.20 -3.40 -7.46
CA LYS A 4 7.35 -2.21 -7.51
C LYS A 4 5.88 -2.54 -7.67
N LYS A 5 5.56 -3.77 -8.06
CA LYS A 5 4.18 -4.18 -8.18
C LYS A 5 3.73 -5.09 -7.06
N ALA A 6 4.58 -5.27 -6.06
CA ALA A 6 4.21 -6.12 -4.95
C ALA A 6 3.08 -5.50 -4.16
N ARG A 7 2.15 -6.34 -3.74
CA ARG A 7 1.04 -5.89 -2.90
C ARG A 7 1.46 -5.94 -1.44
N TYR A 8 0.87 -5.08 -0.65
CA TYR A 8 1.17 -5.01 0.77
C TYR A 8 -0.11 -5.08 1.56
N GLU A 9 -0.10 -5.89 2.60
CA GLU A 9 -1.28 -6.10 3.42
C GLU A 9 -1.18 -5.30 4.71
N SER A 10 -2.27 -4.63 5.07
CA SER A 10 -2.35 -3.88 6.31
C SER A 10 -2.38 -4.82 7.51
N PRO A 11 -1.82 -4.40 8.66
CA PRO A 11 -1.89 -5.22 9.86
C PRO A 11 -3.32 -5.48 10.32
N CYS A 12 -4.28 -4.68 9.89
CA CYS A 12 -5.66 -4.93 10.25
C CYS A 12 -6.31 -6.00 9.36
N GLU A 13 -5.59 -6.41 8.32
CA GLU A 13 -6.05 -7.48 7.41
C GLU A 13 -7.32 -7.13 6.67
N LYS A 14 -7.68 -5.86 6.65
CA LYS A 14 -8.87 -5.43 5.93
C LYS A 14 -8.57 -4.60 4.70
N TYR A 15 -7.31 -4.37 4.43
CA TYR A 15 -6.92 -3.56 3.28
C TYR A 15 -5.61 -4.11 2.70
N ILE A 16 -5.58 -4.23 1.40
CA ILE A 16 -4.37 -4.61 0.68
C ILE A 16 -4.07 -3.51 -0.31
N TYR A 17 -2.88 -2.93 -0.21
CA TYR A 17 -2.48 -1.91 -1.16
C TYR A 17 -2.01 -2.58 -2.45
N ASN A 18 -2.68 -2.29 -3.53
CA ASN A 18 -2.32 -2.81 -4.85
C ASN A 18 -1.76 -1.67 -5.68
N PRO A 19 -0.45 -1.68 -5.99
CA PRO A 19 0.12 -0.58 -6.77
C PRO A 19 -0.56 -0.35 -8.11
N GLU A 20 -1.13 -1.38 -8.70
CA GLU A 20 -1.79 -1.20 -9.97
C GLU A 20 -3.08 -0.41 -9.86
N GLU A 21 -3.67 -0.38 -8.68
CA GLU A 21 -4.90 0.35 -8.46
C GLU A 21 -4.69 1.66 -7.73
N GLY A 22 -3.60 1.76 -7.00
CA GLY A 22 -3.34 2.94 -6.20
C GLY A 22 -4.26 3.03 -5.00
N ASP A 23 -4.37 4.23 -4.45
CA ASP A 23 -5.23 4.45 -3.29
C ASP A 23 -6.07 5.68 -3.56
N TYR A 24 -7.28 5.46 -4.00
CA TYR A 24 -8.15 6.54 -4.40
C TYR A 24 -8.44 7.49 -3.23
N GLU A 25 -8.58 6.94 -2.03
CA GLU A 25 -8.95 7.75 -0.88
C GLU A 25 -7.85 8.72 -0.48
N HIS A 26 -6.60 8.40 -0.80
CA HIS A 26 -5.47 9.29 -0.50
C HIS A 26 -4.89 9.92 -1.75
N ASN A 27 -5.65 9.90 -2.84
CA ASN A 27 -5.22 10.51 -4.09
C ASN A 27 -3.93 9.91 -4.64
N ILE A 28 -3.75 8.62 -4.43
CA ILE A 28 -2.59 7.92 -4.96
C ILE A 28 -2.98 7.34 -6.32
N PRO A 29 -2.35 7.80 -7.40
CA PRO A 29 -2.74 7.32 -8.73
C PRO A 29 -2.33 5.86 -8.94
N PRO A 30 -3.03 5.17 -9.85
CA PRO A 30 -2.63 3.81 -10.20
C PRO A 30 -1.20 3.80 -10.75
N GLY A 31 -0.49 2.74 -10.46
CA GLY A 31 0.89 2.62 -10.90
C GLY A 31 1.91 3.14 -9.90
N THR A 32 1.47 3.55 -8.72
CA THR A 32 2.38 4.05 -7.69
C THR A 32 2.84 2.88 -6.81
N PRO A 33 4.14 2.58 -6.80
CA PRO A 33 4.61 1.49 -5.92
C PRO A 33 4.46 1.86 -4.46
N PHE A 34 4.34 0.84 -3.62
CA PHE A 34 4.16 1.07 -2.19
C PHE A 34 5.30 1.91 -1.62
N GLU A 35 6.51 1.66 -2.06
CA GLU A 35 7.67 2.36 -1.53
C GLU A 35 7.71 3.84 -1.92
N GLU A 36 6.91 4.25 -2.90
CA GLU A 36 6.84 5.65 -3.28
C GLU A 36 5.71 6.40 -2.60
N LEU A 37 4.96 5.73 -1.76
CA LEU A 37 3.91 6.40 -1.03
C LEU A 37 4.51 7.42 -0.06
N PRO A 38 3.81 8.52 0.23
CA PRO A 38 4.31 9.51 1.20
C PRO A 38 4.57 8.86 2.55
N ASP A 39 5.52 9.43 3.29
CA ASP A 39 5.83 8.89 4.61
C ASP A 39 4.66 8.98 5.56
N ASP A 40 3.78 9.94 5.35
CA ASP A 40 2.62 10.10 6.21
C ASP A 40 1.40 9.34 5.71
N TRP A 41 1.55 8.54 4.67
CA TRP A 41 0.46 7.71 4.18
C TRP A 41 0.16 6.62 5.20
N CYS A 42 -1.10 6.34 5.37
CA CYS A 42 -1.50 5.29 6.30
C CYS A 42 -2.66 4.51 5.72
N CYS A 43 -2.96 3.39 6.37
CA CYS A 43 -4.04 2.53 5.92
C CYS A 43 -5.37 3.26 5.98
N PRO A 44 -6.13 3.28 4.89
CA PRO A 44 -7.43 3.97 4.91
C PRO A 44 -8.47 3.27 5.78
N LYS A 45 -8.20 2.05 6.20
CA LYS A 45 -9.16 1.30 7.01
C LYS A 45 -8.86 1.36 8.50
N CYS A 46 -7.60 1.32 8.88
CA CYS A 46 -7.26 1.30 10.31
C CYS A 46 -6.25 2.36 10.71
N GLY A 47 -5.68 3.08 9.75
CA GLY A 47 -4.73 4.12 10.06
C GLY A 47 -3.32 3.65 10.36
N ALA A 48 -3.00 2.39 10.10
CA ALA A 48 -1.66 1.88 10.35
C ALA A 48 -0.65 2.52 9.41
N GLU A 49 0.52 2.81 9.93
CA GLU A 49 1.57 3.44 9.13
C GLU A 49 2.18 2.43 8.18
N LYS A 50 2.89 2.95 7.17
CA LYS A 50 3.48 2.11 6.15
C LYS A 50 4.38 1.03 6.72
N GLU A 51 5.11 1.34 7.77
CA GLU A 51 6.08 0.39 8.29
C GLU A 51 5.42 -0.85 8.88
N TYR A 52 4.13 -0.80 9.14
CA TYR A 52 3.43 -1.96 9.69
C TYR A 52 2.84 -2.86 8.63
N PHE A 53 2.94 -2.48 7.38
CA PHE A 53 2.42 -3.29 6.29
C PHE A 53 3.38 -4.43 5.96
N GLU A 54 2.83 -5.54 5.53
CA GLU A 54 3.61 -6.70 5.14
C GLU A 54 3.56 -6.90 3.64
N LYS A 55 4.71 -7.13 3.05
CA LYS A 55 4.78 -7.41 1.63
C LYS A 55 4.22 -8.79 1.34
N LEU A 56 3.31 -8.86 0.39
CA LEU A 56 2.76 -10.14 -0.01
C LEU A 56 3.60 -10.71 -1.14
N ASP A 57 3.92 -12.00 -1.00
CA ASP A 57 4.68 -12.66 -2.02
C ASP A 57 3.77 -13.34 -2.96
N ASP A 58 3.93 -13.12 -4.20
CA ASP A 58 3.11 -13.82 -5.18
C ASP A 58 3.83 -14.91 -5.89
#